data_c740b6a01129a693dabfa1882a891492
#
_entry.id   c740b6a01129a693dabfa1882a891492
#
_cell.length_a   1.000
_cell.length_b   1.000
_cell.length_c   1.000
_cell.angle_alpha   90.00
_cell.angle_beta   90.00
_cell.angle_gamma   90.00
#
_symmetry.space_group_name_H-M   'P 1'
#
loop_
_entity.id
_entity.type
_entity.pdbx_description
1 polymer ?
#
loop_
_entity_poly.entity_id
_entity_poly.type
_entity_poly.pdbx_seq_one_letter_code
_entity_poly.pdbx_strand_id
1 'polypeptide(L)'
;MEFKESTGQLDRSMETLCAFLNCEGGTILYGVKDNGKIIGQEVSDNTKRSIAEAVNRIEPFVELEISYVPILETDKYVIAIHAECQRFMRPFTYKGRAYMRIESTTTFMP
;
A
#
# COMPACT_ATOMS: atom_id res chain seq x y z
N MET A 1 8.19 1.72 -6.65
CA MET A 1 6.76 1.50 -6.93
C MET A 1 6.46 0.01 -6.93
N GLU A 2 5.38 -0.38 -6.29
CA GLU A 2 5.00 -1.78 -6.17
C GLU A 2 3.66 -2.01 -6.85
N PHE A 3 3.55 -3.06 -7.68
CA PHE A 3 2.32 -3.40 -8.38
C PHE A 3 1.64 -4.61 -7.72
N LYS A 4 0.33 -4.50 -7.53
CA LYS A 4 -0.53 -5.59 -7.04
C LYS A 4 -1.71 -5.73 -7.99
N GLU A 5 -2.10 -6.95 -8.31
CA GLU A 5 -3.22 -7.17 -9.23
C GLU A 5 -4.56 -6.81 -8.60
N SER A 6 -4.67 -6.93 -7.27
CA SER A 6 -5.89 -6.58 -6.55
C SER A 6 -5.59 -6.34 -5.07
N THR A 7 -6.63 -5.95 -4.33
CA THR A 7 -6.54 -5.77 -2.86
C THR A 7 -6.71 -7.09 -2.10
N GLY A 8 -6.57 -8.24 -2.74
CA GLY A 8 -6.76 -9.55 -2.12
C GLY A 8 -5.76 -9.90 -1.04
N GLN A 9 -4.61 -9.23 -0.98
CA GLN A 9 -3.56 -9.48 0.00
C GLN A 9 -3.16 -8.19 0.69
N LEU A 10 -4.12 -7.54 1.35
CA LEU A 10 -3.88 -6.26 2.02
C LEU A 10 -2.81 -6.34 3.10
N ASP A 11 -2.74 -7.43 3.88
CA ASP A 11 -1.72 -7.56 4.92
C ASP A 11 -0.31 -7.43 4.36
N ARG A 12 -0.03 -8.10 3.26
CA ARG A 12 1.28 -7.98 2.60
C ARG A 12 1.56 -6.56 2.12
N SER A 13 0.53 -5.91 1.58
CA SER A 13 0.65 -4.52 1.13
C SER A 13 0.95 -3.59 2.29
N MET A 14 0.35 -3.83 3.45
CA MET A 14 0.61 -3.01 4.65
C MET A 14 2.03 -3.19 5.15
N GLU A 15 2.58 -4.40 5.07
CA GLU A 15 4.00 -4.63 5.40
C GLU A 15 4.91 -3.80 4.48
N THR A 16 4.60 -3.77 3.19
CA THR A 16 5.34 -2.98 2.22
C THR A 16 5.20 -1.48 2.50
N LEU A 17 4.01 -1.01 2.85
CA LEU A 17 3.80 0.39 3.23
C LEU A 17 4.59 0.76 4.48
N CYS A 18 4.62 -0.11 5.49
CA CYS A 18 5.47 0.10 6.67
C CYS A 18 6.93 0.26 6.27
N ALA A 19 7.41 -0.60 5.38
CA ALA A 19 8.79 -0.52 4.90
C ALA A 19 9.05 0.79 4.16
N PHE A 20 8.10 1.28 3.35
CA PHE A 20 8.22 2.58 2.69
C PHE A 20 8.30 3.71 3.70
N LEU A 21 7.46 3.70 4.72
CA LEU A 21 7.46 4.73 5.78
C LEU A 21 8.78 4.73 6.54
N ASN A 22 9.38 3.57 6.75
CA ASN A 22 10.65 3.43 7.48
C ASN A 22 11.88 3.71 6.61
N CYS A 23 11.75 3.75 5.31
CA CYS A 23 12.88 3.91 4.39
C CYS A 23 12.72 5.16 3.53
N GLU A 24 12.51 5.01 2.24
CA GLU A 24 12.54 6.13 1.29
C GLU A 24 11.15 6.55 0.81
N GLY A 25 10.10 5.90 1.30
CA GLY A 25 8.76 6.11 0.77
C GLY A 25 8.52 5.29 -0.48
N GLY A 26 7.32 5.39 -1.02
CA GLY A 26 6.95 4.68 -2.23
C GLY A 26 5.45 4.64 -2.44
N THR A 27 5.06 4.04 -3.54
CA THR A 27 3.66 3.94 -3.95
C THR A 27 3.31 2.50 -4.29
N ILE A 28 2.15 2.04 -3.84
CA ILE A 28 1.58 0.77 -4.28
C ILE A 28 0.42 1.06 -5.21
N LEU A 29 0.38 0.39 -6.35
CA LEU A 29 -0.74 0.45 -7.29
C LEU A 29 -1.44 -0.90 -7.30
N TYR A 30 -2.74 -0.90 -7.03
CA TYR A 30 -3.60 -2.09 -7.10
C TYR A 30 -4.36 -2.07 -8.42
N GLY A 31 -4.47 -3.21 -9.07
CA GLY A 31 -5.10 -3.32 -10.38
C GLY A 31 -4.08 -3.23 -11.52
N VAL A 32 -2.81 -3.50 -11.22
CA VAL A 32 -1.72 -3.46 -12.19
C VAL A 32 -0.88 -4.73 -12.04
N LYS A 33 -0.60 -5.38 -13.16
CA LYS A 33 0.26 -6.57 -13.18
C LYS A 33 1.74 -6.19 -13.04
N ASP A 34 2.57 -7.15 -12.66
CA ASP A 34 4.01 -6.93 -12.50
C ASP A 34 4.68 -6.36 -13.75
N ASN A 35 4.16 -6.68 -14.92
CA ASN A 35 4.69 -6.15 -16.19
C ASN A 35 4.19 -4.73 -16.51
N GLY A 36 3.41 -4.13 -15.61
CA GLY A 36 2.88 -2.79 -15.80
C GLY A 36 1.54 -2.73 -16.52
N LYS A 37 0.98 -3.86 -16.91
CA LYS A 37 -0.32 -3.87 -17.60
C LYS A 37 -1.43 -3.52 -16.63
N ILE A 38 -2.23 -2.51 -16.98
CA ILE A 38 -3.37 -2.05 -16.18
C ILE A 38 -4.56 -2.97 -16.43
N ILE A 39 -5.02 -3.64 -15.38
CA ILE A 39 -6.20 -4.51 -15.44
C ILE A 39 -7.35 -3.95 -14.63
N GLY A 40 -7.07 -3.13 -13.63
CA GLY A 40 -8.07 -2.55 -12.74
C GLY A 40 -8.70 -3.55 -11.79
N GLN A 41 -9.50 -3.03 -10.87
CA GLN A 41 -10.30 -3.84 -9.97
C GLN A 41 -11.60 -3.11 -9.62
N GLU A 42 -12.57 -3.86 -9.15
CA GLU A 42 -13.80 -3.29 -8.64
C GLU A 42 -13.55 -2.61 -7.30
N VAL A 43 -14.22 -1.47 -7.09
CA VAL A 43 -14.16 -0.73 -5.84
C VAL A 43 -15.57 -0.52 -5.32
N SER A 44 -15.86 -1.13 -4.18
CA SER A 44 -17.13 -0.95 -3.46
C SER A 44 -16.86 -0.20 -2.17
N ASP A 45 -17.90 0.15 -1.44
CA ASP A 45 -17.76 0.71 -0.10
C ASP A 45 -17.01 -0.26 0.81
N ASN A 46 -17.21 -1.55 0.61
CA ASN A 46 -16.51 -2.58 1.38
C ASN A 46 -15.01 -2.59 1.08
N THR A 47 -14.63 -2.38 -0.18
CA THR A 47 -13.23 -2.26 -0.58
C THR A 47 -12.57 -1.09 0.14
N LYS A 48 -13.22 0.07 0.13
CA LYS A 48 -12.71 1.28 0.80
C LYS A 48 -12.58 1.08 2.30
N ARG A 49 -13.57 0.43 2.92
CA ARG A 49 -13.55 0.14 4.35
C ARG A 49 -12.40 -0.79 4.71
N SER A 50 -12.18 -1.84 3.94
CA SER A 50 -11.10 -2.80 4.18
C SER A 50 -9.74 -2.13 4.10
N ILE A 51 -9.54 -1.24 3.14
CA ILE A 51 -8.29 -0.48 3.02
C ILE A 51 -8.10 0.44 4.23
N ALA A 52 -9.14 1.18 4.62
CA ALA A 52 -9.07 2.07 5.76
C ALA A 52 -8.75 1.32 7.06
N GLU A 53 -9.37 0.18 7.28
CA GLU A 53 -9.11 -0.64 8.46
C GLU A 53 -7.67 -1.17 8.47
N ALA A 54 -7.17 -1.62 7.32
CA ALA A 54 -5.80 -2.12 7.22
C ALA A 54 -4.79 -1.01 7.51
N VAL A 55 -4.97 0.16 6.90
CA VAL A 55 -4.09 1.32 7.10
C VAL A 55 -4.09 1.75 8.57
N ASN A 56 -5.24 1.71 9.24
CA ASN A 56 -5.35 2.10 10.65
C ASN A 56 -4.60 1.15 11.59
N ARG A 57 -4.21 -0.04 11.15
CA ARG A 57 -3.41 -0.96 11.95
C ARG A 57 -1.92 -0.65 11.92
N ILE A 58 -1.50 0.26 11.04
CA ILE A 58 -0.09 0.71 11.02
C ILE A 58 0.11 1.65 12.20
N GLU A 59 1.17 1.43 12.97
CA GLU A 59 1.50 2.25 14.14
C GLU A 59 2.92 2.82 14.03
N PRO A 60 3.13 4.07 14.46
CA PRO A 60 2.13 5.05 14.93
C PRO A 60 1.18 5.49 13.81
N PHE A 61 0.11 6.18 14.18
CA PHE A 61 -0.86 6.68 13.21
C PHE A 61 -0.17 7.54 12.15
N VAL A 62 -0.56 7.34 10.89
CA VAL A 62 -0.06 8.11 9.77
C VAL A 62 -1.18 8.28 8.75
N GLU A 63 -1.27 9.46 8.16
CA GLU A 63 -2.16 9.68 7.03
C GLU A 63 -1.44 9.29 5.75
N LEU A 64 -2.04 8.37 5.00
CA LEU A 64 -1.54 7.95 3.70
C LEU A 64 -2.41 8.56 2.61
N GLU A 65 -1.79 8.91 1.50
CA GLU A 65 -2.52 9.42 0.34
C GLU A 65 -3.07 8.24 -0.45
N ILE A 66 -4.41 8.11 -0.46
CA ILE A 66 -5.11 7.03 -1.14
C ILE A 66 -5.94 7.63 -2.27
N SER A 67 -5.73 7.16 -3.49
CA SER A 67 -6.43 7.64 -4.67
C SER A 67 -7.12 6.50 -5.38
N TYR A 68 -8.34 6.74 -5.85
CA TYR A 68 -9.13 5.78 -6.63
C TYR A 68 -9.27 6.34 -8.03
N VAL A 69 -8.50 5.81 -8.98
CA VAL A 69 -8.41 6.34 -10.33
C VAL A 69 -9.26 5.50 -11.27
N PRO A 70 -10.36 6.07 -11.81
CA PRO A 70 -11.21 5.30 -12.70
C PRO A 70 -10.50 5.02 -14.03
N ILE A 71 -10.77 3.83 -14.58
CA ILE A 71 -10.30 3.46 -15.90
C ILE A 71 -11.40 3.77 -16.89
N LEU A 72 -11.09 4.57 -17.90
CA LEU A 72 -12.08 5.02 -18.91
C LEU A 72 -12.80 3.84 -19.55
N GLU A 73 -14.10 4.01 -19.75
CA GLU A 73 -14.98 3.04 -20.43
C GLU A 73 -15.12 1.70 -19.69
N THR A 74 -14.77 1.68 -18.39
CA THR A 74 -14.95 0.52 -17.54
C THR A 74 -15.55 0.96 -16.21
N ASP A 75 -15.99 -0.01 -15.41
CA ASP A 75 -16.40 0.21 -14.02
C ASP A 75 -15.28 -0.13 -13.04
N LYS A 76 -14.05 -0.22 -13.54
CA LYS A 76 -12.88 -0.60 -12.74
C LYS A 76 -12.00 0.59 -12.44
N TYR A 77 -11.15 0.42 -11.42
CA TYR A 77 -10.26 1.44 -10.90
C TYR A 77 -8.85 0.90 -10.70
N VAL A 78 -7.89 1.80 -10.76
CA VAL A 78 -6.57 1.58 -10.16
C VAL A 78 -6.56 2.30 -8.82
N ILE A 79 -6.15 1.60 -7.77
CA ILE A 79 -6.04 2.20 -6.43
C ILE A 79 -4.57 2.48 -6.17
N ALA A 80 -4.25 3.72 -5.81
CA ALA A 80 -2.88 4.12 -5.48
C ALA A 80 -2.81 4.49 -4.01
N ILE A 81 -1.84 3.91 -3.29
CA ILE A 81 -1.53 4.30 -1.91
C ILE A 81 -0.08 4.76 -1.90
N HIS A 82 0.12 6.04 -1.53
CA HIS A 82 1.43 6.64 -1.46
C HIS A 82 1.84 6.88 -0.02
N ALA A 83 3.08 6.48 0.31
CA ALA A 83 3.68 6.68 1.62
C ALA A 83 4.99 7.44 1.48
N GLU A 84 5.15 8.53 2.24
CA GLU A 84 6.41 9.25 2.31
C GLU A 84 7.20 8.82 3.53
N CYS A 85 8.52 8.88 3.44
CA CYS A 85 9.39 8.54 4.56
C CYS A 85 9.14 9.49 5.74
N GLN A 86 8.91 8.92 6.92
CA GLN A 86 8.61 9.66 8.15
C GLN A 86 9.81 9.59 9.10
N ARG A 87 10.77 10.49 8.91
CA ARG A 87 12.06 10.44 9.62
C ARG A 87 11.96 10.52 11.14
N PHE A 88 10.99 11.27 11.66
CA PHE A 88 10.90 11.54 13.08
C PHE A 88 9.96 10.63 13.84
N MET A 89 9.20 9.81 13.12
CA MET A 89 8.18 8.94 13.71
C MET A 89 8.50 7.44 13.57
N ARG A 90 9.66 7.12 13.03
CA ARG A 90 10.09 5.73 12.85
C ARG A 90 10.46 5.07 14.17
N PRO A 91 10.40 3.75 14.28
CA PRO A 91 9.91 2.86 13.22
C PRO A 91 8.39 2.74 13.21
N PHE A 92 7.84 2.58 12.03
CA PHE A 92 6.45 2.18 11.86
C PHE A 92 6.35 0.66 11.92
N THR A 93 5.26 0.17 12.48
CA THR A 93 5.04 -1.27 12.63
C THR A 93 3.67 -1.66 12.08
N TYR A 94 3.57 -2.91 11.69
CA TYR A 94 2.29 -3.53 11.32
C TYR A 94 2.20 -4.87 12.05
N LYS A 95 1.14 -5.05 12.82
CA LYS A 95 0.97 -6.23 13.69
C LYS A 95 2.18 -6.47 14.59
N GLY A 96 2.72 -5.38 15.14
CA GLY A 96 3.81 -5.40 16.10
C GLY A 96 5.19 -5.65 15.50
N ARG A 97 5.33 -5.65 14.17
CA ARG A 97 6.62 -5.88 13.52
C ARG A 97 6.99 -4.70 12.63
N ALA A 98 8.27 -4.35 12.64
CA ALA A 98 8.82 -3.31 11.76
C ALA A 98 9.38 -3.96 10.49
N TYR A 99 9.22 -3.27 9.37
CA TYR A 99 9.66 -3.74 8.07
C TYR A 99 10.57 -2.71 7.40
N MET A 100 11.47 -3.16 6.56
CA MET A 100 12.36 -2.32 5.77
C MET A 100 12.39 -2.78 4.32
N ARG A 101 12.82 -1.91 3.40
CA ARG A 101 13.02 -2.26 2.00
C ARG A 101 14.49 -2.44 1.71
N ILE A 102 14.82 -3.55 1.07
CA ILE A 102 16.13 -3.79 0.49
C ILE A 102 15.87 -4.02 -1.00
N GLU A 103 16.20 -3.02 -1.81
CA GLU A 103 15.86 -2.99 -3.24
C GLU A 103 14.34 -3.12 -3.41
N SER A 104 13.83 -4.18 -4.01
CA SER A 104 12.40 -4.38 -4.21
C SER A 104 11.80 -5.40 -3.23
N THR A 105 12.50 -5.71 -2.15
CA THR A 105 12.08 -6.74 -1.18
C THR A 105 11.75 -6.11 0.17
N THR A 106 10.60 -6.48 0.72
CA THR A 106 10.20 -6.11 2.08
C THR A 106 10.66 -7.20 3.04
N THR A 107 11.33 -6.82 4.12
CA THR A 107 11.85 -7.76 5.11
C THR A 107 11.71 -7.17 6.51
N PHE A 108 11.90 -8.00 7.53
CA PHE A 108 11.88 -7.52 8.91
C PHE A 108 13.09 -6.63 9.19
N MET A 109 12.87 -5.60 9.99
CA MET A 109 13.97 -4.81 10.53
C MET A 109 14.64 -5.60 11.65
N PRO A 110 15.98 -5.58 11.71
CA PRO A 110 16.72 -6.25 12.80
C PRO A 110 16.45 -5.62 14.16
#